data_aa2981a03a4c81295b082ac554a9403b
#
_entry.id   aa2981a03a4c81295b082ac554a9403b
#
_cell.length_a   1.000
_cell.length_b   1.000
_cell.length_c   1.000
_cell.angle_alpha   90.00
_cell.angle_beta   90.00
_cell.angle_gamma   90.00
#
_symmetry.space_group_name_H-M   'P 1'
#
loop_
_entity.id
_entity.type
_entity.pdbx_description
1 polymer ?
#
loop_
_entity_poly.entity_id
_entity_poly.type
_entity_poly.pdbx_seq_one_letter_code
_entity_poly.pdbx_strand_id
1 'polypeptide(L)'
;MIAKNIDVKLNVRPIYIGLVHEYAYEGPCRFGEGDALEKEYDQMVSRETYEIFKQDVFSHVPAGINMMDPIYLEATDEWVNSEKIYETLSAEIDKIDLFVFNFQIARGFIYVEFAQRFHKPVAMIPHSCCEETLNTAALHARGHEAYAFYSWADYEGYLRALRTRKALQNTRVLVASRFSSVKSYGGTDNFVNLEEITNRLGVKFRNISVHELLDQLHEVDPYSNPTIPGRKGQNINAEDTALAEKLADEFIANADEVRMDRAAIIDTFKAYVLVQKLMDHYECNAFTAPCPDLCSTRRLSEERVTFCLTHSLNIENGIPSACDLDFNSLLTQAVLENLSGKSVYMGNANVCSLEDGKLPTIFGDFDDAHIDHLDDKTNLYSMFHATPTRKFDGFEQPLKKYSVDSFAYSGFGATVRYDFMQDEGQEITVCRIDPTGTKMLAAKGTIVASAGYDGKSCGPLD
;
A
#
# COMPACT_ATOMS: atom_id res chain seq x y z
N MET A 1 6.47 7.25 15.33
CA MET A 1 5.56 6.75 14.25
C MET A 1 5.99 5.33 13.88
N ILE A 2 5.07 4.40 13.68
CA ILE A 2 5.40 3.09 13.11
C ILE A 2 5.81 3.25 11.64
N ALA A 3 6.46 2.21 11.07
CA ALA A 3 6.90 2.26 9.67
C ALA A 3 5.73 2.58 8.74
N LYS A 4 5.97 3.40 7.73
CA LYS A 4 5.01 3.64 6.65
C LYS A 4 4.78 2.35 5.87
N ASN A 5 3.62 2.21 5.25
CA ASN A 5 3.29 1.00 4.50
C ASN A 5 4.28 0.74 3.35
N ILE A 6 4.73 1.78 2.68
CA ILE A 6 5.71 1.69 1.59
C ILE A 6 7.13 1.30 2.05
N ASP A 7 7.44 1.45 3.35
CA ASP A 7 8.75 1.09 3.92
C ASP A 7 8.79 -0.36 4.44
N VAL A 8 7.65 -1.05 4.44
CA VAL A 8 7.57 -2.45 4.87
C VAL A 8 8.35 -3.33 3.91
N LYS A 9 9.26 -4.13 4.47
CA LYS A 9 10.08 -5.08 3.70
C LYS A 9 9.61 -6.51 3.92
N LEU A 10 9.60 -7.29 2.84
CA LEU A 10 9.41 -8.74 2.89
C LEU A 10 10.78 -9.40 3.04
N ASN A 11 10.96 -10.19 4.09
CA ASN A 11 12.19 -10.95 4.31
C ASN A 11 12.07 -12.35 3.67
N VAL A 12 12.92 -12.62 2.70
CA VAL A 12 12.93 -13.84 1.92
C VAL A 12 14.19 -14.63 2.26
N ARG A 13 14.04 -15.86 2.70
CA ARG A 13 15.15 -16.77 2.97
C ARG A 13 15.29 -17.80 1.84
N PRO A 14 16.31 -17.67 0.98
CA PRO A 14 16.61 -18.68 -0.02
C PRO A 14 17.21 -19.93 0.64
N ILE A 15 16.75 -21.09 0.20
CA ILE A 15 17.25 -22.40 0.64
C ILE A 15 17.61 -23.20 -0.61
N TYR A 16 18.87 -23.56 -0.72
CA TYR A 16 19.33 -24.46 -1.76
C TYR A 16 19.46 -25.88 -1.22
N ILE A 17 18.86 -26.83 -1.91
CA ILE A 17 18.97 -28.25 -1.61
C ILE A 17 19.87 -28.86 -2.67
N GLY A 18 21.06 -29.30 -2.27
CA GLY A 18 21.97 -30.10 -3.09
C GLY A 18 21.72 -31.58 -2.86
N LEU A 19 21.46 -32.34 -3.92
CA LEU A 19 21.32 -33.78 -3.83
C LEU A 19 22.73 -34.42 -3.88
N VAL A 20 23.04 -35.20 -2.86
CA VAL A 20 24.31 -35.91 -2.74
C VAL A 20 24.03 -37.38 -2.40
N HIS A 21 24.47 -38.27 -3.22
CA HIS A 21 24.34 -39.71 -2.95
C HIS A 21 25.46 -40.15 -2.02
N GLU A 22 25.11 -40.89 -0.99
CA GLU A 22 26.10 -41.51 -0.05
C GLU A 22 26.83 -42.69 -0.69
N TYR A 23 26.17 -43.38 -1.62
CA TYR A 23 26.69 -44.56 -2.28
C TYR A 23 26.69 -44.34 -3.79
N ALA A 24 27.64 -44.98 -4.49
CA ALA A 24 27.63 -45.05 -5.94
C ALA A 24 26.28 -45.62 -6.43
N TYR A 25 25.62 -44.88 -7.31
CA TYR A 25 24.31 -45.24 -7.82
C TYR A 25 24.35 -45.34 -9.33
N GLU A 26 24.16 -46.57 -9.85
CA GLU A 26 24.03 -46.83 -11.28
C GLU A 26 22.58 -47.08 -11.65
N GLY A 27 22.13 -46.47 -12.71
CA GLY A 27 20.76 -46.69 -13.20
C GLY A 27 20.39 -45.80 -14.36
N PRO A 28 19.26 -46.05 -15.04
CA PRO A 28 18.86 -45.31 -16.23
C PRO A 28 18.53 -43.82 -15.96
N CYS A 29 18.35 -43.45 -14.72
CA CYS A 29 18.03 -42.09 -14.31
C CYS A 29 19.27 -41.28 -13.89
N ARG A 30 20.45 -41.84 -13.86
CA ARG A 30 21.70 -41.16 -13.54
C ARG A 30 22.54 -40.99 -14.80
N PHE A 31 22.98 -39.78 -15.02
CA PHE A 31 23.88 -39.43 -16.13
C PHE A 31 25.31 -39.38 -15.60
N GLY A 32 26.15 -40.29 -16.07
CA GLY A 32 27.58 -40.30 -15.75
C GLY A 32 28.13 -41.70 -15.60
N GLU A 33 29.45 -41.80 -15.71
CA GLU A 33 30.24 -43.04 -15.56
C GLU A 33 31.49 -42.71 -14.72
N GLY A 34 32.06 -43.72 -14.05
CA GLY A 34 33.28 -43.55 -13.27
C GLY A 34 33.13 -42.54 -12.14
N ASP A 35 34.01 -41.55 -12.11
CA ASP A 35 34.08 -40.54 -11.03
C ASP A 35 32.79 -39.71 -10.90
N ALA A 36 31.95 -39.65 -11.95
CA ALA A 36 30.69 -38.99 -11.91
C ALA A 36 29.64 -39.72 -11.05
N LEU A 37 29.89 -40.93 -10.59
CA LEU A 37 29.09 -41.69 -9.67
C LEU A 37 29.48 -41.52 -8.20
N GLU A 38 30.59 -40.82 -7.95
CA GLU A 38 31.12 -40.63 -6.62
C GLU A 38 30.46 -39.46 -5.90
N LYS A 39 30.44 -39.48 -4.58
CA LYS A 39 29.87 -38.45 -3.70
C LYS A 39 30.50 -37.09 -3.93
N GLU A 40 31.79 -37.03 -4.11
CA GLU A 40 32.57 -35.82 -4.33
C GLU A 40 32.15 -35.09 -5.61
N TYR A 41 31.74 -35.82 -6.63
CA TYR A 41 31.24 -35.25 -7.87
C TYR A 41 29.86 -34.57 -7.62
N ASP A 42 28.95 -35.24 -6.92
CA ASP A 42 27.65 -34.67 -6.56
C ASP A 42 27.82 -33.38 -5.73
N GLN A 43 28.75 -33.40 -4.77
CA GLN A 43 29.06 -32.23 -3.96
C GLN A 43 29.61 -31.07 -4.79
N MET A 44 30.50 -31.35 -5.74
CA MET A 44 31.05 -30.35 -6.65
C MET A 44 29.93 -29.72 -7.49
N VAL A 45 29.13 -30.52 -8.17
CA VAL A 45 28.02 -30.06 -9.01
C VAL A 45 26.99 -29.29 -8.18
N SER A 46 26.66 -29.76 -6.99
CA SER A 46 25.73 -29.06 -6.10
C SER A 46 26.26 -27.69 -5.66
N ARG A 47 27.56 -27.55 -5.43
CA ARG A 47 28.20 -26.27 -5.11
C ARG A 47 28.19 -25.31 -6.29
N GLU A 48 28.49 -25.76 -7.49
CA GLU A 48 28.42 -24.95 -8.70
C GLU A 48 27.00 -24.46 -8.97
N THR A 49 26.01 -25.35 -8.85
CA THR A 49 24.60 -25.01 -9.05
C THR A 49 24.06 -24.10 -7.93
N TYR A 50 24.58 -24.22 -6.72
CA TYR A 50 24.28 -23.29 -5.64
C TYR A 50 24.72 -21.84 -5.96
N GLU A 51 25.90 -21.66 -6.53
CA GLU A 51 26.35 -20.31 -6.91
C GLU A 51 25.47 -19.72 -8.04
N ILE A 52 25.00 -20.55 -8.98
CA ILE A 52 24.02 -20.12 -9.99
C ILE A 52 22.70 -19.73 -9.33
N PHE A 53 22.14 -20.59 -8.47
CA PHE A 53 20.92 -20.29 -7.72
C PHE A 53 21.02 -18.97 -6.95
N LYS A 54 22.14 -18.77 -6.27
CA LYS A 54 22.40 -17.54 -5.52
C LYS A 54 22.41 -16.32 -6.43
N GLN A 55 23.09 -16.40 -7.56
CA GLN A 55 23.11 -15.32 -8.55
C GLN A 55 21.71 -15.02 -9.07
N ASP A 56 20.93 -16.03 -9.41
CA ASP A 56 19.59 -15.90 -9.95
C ASP A 56 18.65 -15.21 -8.97
N VAL A 57 18.57 -15.69 -7.71
CA VAL A 57 17.66 -15.12 -6.72
C VAL A 57 18.02 -13.66 -6.36
N PHE A 58 19.31 -13.30 -6.38
CA PHE A 58 19.72 -11.92 -6.12
C PHE A 58 19.57 -10.99 -7.33
N SER A 59 19.51 -11.54 -8.54
CA SER A 59 19.26 -10.76 -9.77
C SER A 59 17.79 -10.38 -9.95
N HIS A 60 16.90 -11.06 -9.25
CA HIS A 60 15.44 -10.89 -9.37
C HIS A 60 14.80 -10.44 -8.05
N VAL A 61 15.36 -9.36 -7.48
CA VAL A 61 14.90 -8.78 -6.20
C VAL A 61 14.16 -7.46 -6.44
N PRO A 62 12.83 -7.44 -6.41
CA PRO A 62 12.07 -6.19 -6.51
C PRO A 62 12.32 -5.24 -5.34
N ALA A 63 12.00 -3.96 -5.54
CA ALA A 63 12.05 -2.97 -4.46
C ALA A 63 11.21 -3.41 -3.23
N GLY A 64 11.75 -3.18 -2.04
CA GLY A 64 11.09 -3.53 -0.78
C GLY A 64 11.21 -5.01 -0.38
N ILE A 65 11.97 -5.82 -1.11
CA ILE A 65 12.32 -7.18 -0.72
C ILE A 65 13.69 -7.18 -0.05
N ASN A 66 13.78 -7.83 1.09
CA ASN A 66 15.03 -8.10 1.78
C ASN A 66 15.41 -9.57 1.56
N MET A 67 16.27 -9.82 0.58
CA MET A 67 16.82 -11.14 0.31
C MET A 67 17.88 -11.44 1.37
N MET A 68 17.59 -12.41 2.25
CA MET A 68 18.51 -12.85 3.30
C MET A 68 19.59 -13.77 2.73
N ASP A 69 20.67 -14.00 3.49
CA ASP A 69 21.73 -14.90 3.07
C ASP A 69 21.18 -16.30 2.76
N PRO A 70 21.54 -16.90 1.61
CA PRO A 70 21.06 -18.21 1.24
C PRO A 70 21.67 -19.31 2.14
N ILE A 71 20.88 -20.35 2.36
CA ILE A 71 21.33 -21.55 3.08
C ILE A 71 21.55 -22.67 2.10
N TYR A 72 22.70 -23.35 2.18
CA TYR A 72 23.02 -24.55 1.46
C TYR A 72 22.73 -25.77 2.32
N LEU A 73 21.89 -26.68 1.81
CA LEU A 73 21.56 -27.97 2.42
C LEU A 73 22.04 -29.11 1.55
N GLU A 74 22.75 -30.05 2.13
CA GLU A 74 23.05 -31.33 1.51
C GLU A 74 21.95 -32.33 1.89
N ALA A 75 21.17 -32.74 0.91
CA ALA A 75 20.20 -33.82 1.06
C ALA A 75 20.86 -35.13 0.63
N THR A 76 21.20 -35.96 1.59
CA THR A 76 21.73 -37.32 1.37
C THR A 76 20.61 -38.34 1.33
N ASP A 77 20.92 -39.57 1.01
CA ASP A 77 19.95 -40.68 1.02
C ASP A 77 19.32 -40.88 2.41
N GLU A 78 20.07 -40.55 3.47
CA GLU A 78 19.63 -40.72 4.86
C GLU A 78 18.99 -39.45 5.47
N TRP A 79 19.10 -38.28 4.83
CA TRP A 79 18.54 -37.02 5.33
C TRP A 79 18.83 -36.71 6.82
N VAL A 80 20.07 -36.91 7.23
CA VAL A 80 20.48 -36.91 8.66
C VAL A 80 20.71 -35.52 9.25
N ASN A 81 20.79 -34.47 8.44
CA ASN A 81 21.26 -33.12 8.89
C ASN A 81 20.11 -32.12 9.09
N SER A 82 18.85 -32.50 8.92
CA SER A 82 17.71 -31.59 8.95
C SER A 82 17.53 -30.90 10.31
N GLU A 83 17.68 -31.61 11.42
CA GLU A 83 17.39 -31.04 12.74
C GLU A 83 18.26 -29.82 13.10
N LYS A 84 19.55 -29.87 12.81
CA LYS A 84 20.45 -28.75 13.07
C LYS A 84 20.07 -27.49 12.29
N ILE A 85 19.60 -27.67 11.06
CA ILE A 85 19.12 -26.58 10.20
C ILE A 85 17.82 -26.02 10.74
N TYR A 86 16.90 -26.88 11.13
CA TYR A 86 15.64 -26.46 11.74
C TYR A 86 15.86 -25.73 13.06
N GLU A 87 16.81 -26.15 13.88
CA GLU A 87 17.20 -25.44 15.10
C GLU A 87 17.72 -24.02 14.79
N THR A 88 18.61 -23.91 13.81
CA THR A 88 19.16 -22.62 13.40
C THR A 88 18.08 -21.67 12.85
N LEU A 89 17.20 -22.18 12.00
CA LEU A 89 16.10 -21.41 11.43
C LEU A 89 15.04 -21.06 12.48
N SER A 90 14.80 -21.91 13.46
CA SER A 90 13.85 -21.66 14.54
C SER A 90 14.23 -20.41 15.35
N ALA A 91 15.51 -20.14 15.53
CA ALA A 91 16.00 -18.95 16.22
C ALA A 91 15.71 -17.64 15.50
N GLU A 92 15.51 -17.67 14.19
CA GLU A 92 15.25 -16.48 13.36
C GLU A 92 13.91 -16.50 12.61
N ILE A 93 13.06 -17.49 12.88
CA ILE A 93 11.82 -17.72 12.12
C ILE A 93 10.87 -16.53 12.10
N ASP A 94 10.83 -15.76 13.18
CA ASP A 94 10.00 -14.57 13.27
C ASP A 94 10.44 -13.45 12.31
N LYS A 95 11.68 -13.51 11.83
CA LYS A 95 12.20 -12.57 10.84
C LYS A 95 11.97 -13.01 9.40
N ILE A 96 11.59 -14.26 9.16
CA ILE A 96 11.40 -14.84 7.82
C ILE A 96 9.92 -14.76 7.44
N ASP A 97 9.62 -14.23 6.26
CA ASP A 97 8.26 -14.17 5.72
C ASP A 97 7.99 -15.23 4.65
N LEU A 98 9.03 -15.64 3.93
CA LEU A 98 8.96 -16.57 2.81
C LEU A 98 10.23 -17.41 2.71
N PHE A 99 10.09 -18.70 2.46
CA PHE A 99 11.18 -19.57 2.00
C PHE A 99 11.14 -19.69 0.48
N VAL A 100 12.30 -19.54 -0.17
CA VAL A 100 12.46 -19.75 -1.62
C VAL A 100 13.46 -20.85 -1.87
N PHE A 101 13.04 -21.89 -2.58
CA PHE A 101 13.82 -23.06 -2.87
C PHE A 101 14.28 -23.13 -4.32
N ASN A 102 15.43 -23.78 -4.54
CA ASN A 102 15.80 -24.25 -5.85
C ASN A 102 14.91 -25.40 -6.30
N PHE A 103 14.91 -25.68 -7.59
CA PHE A 103 14.34 -26.88 -8.14
C PHE A 103 15.11 -28.13 -7.67
N GLN A 104 14.37 -29.17 -7.27
CA GLN A 104 14.95 -30.46 -6.88
C GLN A 104 13.99 -31.61 -7.14
N ILE A 105 14.42 -32.58 -7.95
CA ILE A 105 13.57 -33.69 -8.41
C ILE A 105 13.25 -34.63 -7.27
N ALA A 106 14.05 -35.19 -6.54
CA ALA A 106 13.81 -36.37 -5.73
C ALA A 106 13.53 -36.11 -4.23
N ARG A 107 13.40 -34.89 -3.78
CA ARG A 107 13.36 -34.55 -2.33
C ARG A 107 12.20 -33.62 -1.96
N GLY A 108 11.08 -33.75 -2.64
CA GLY A 108 9.89 -32.90 -2.42
C GLY A 108 9.35 -32.93 -0.99
N PHE A 109 9.59 -34.00 -0.23
CA PHE A 109 9.21 -34.06 1.18
C PHE A 109 9.89 -32.99 2.04
N ILE A 110 11.07 -32.50 1.67
CA ILE A 110 11.79 -31.44 2.41
C ILE A 110 10.98 -30.15 2.40
N TYR A 111 10.38 -29.77 1.26
CA TYR A 111 9.51 -28.60 1.17
C TYR A 111 8.30 -28.75 2.08
N VAL A 112 7.74 -29.95 2.17
CA VAL A 112 6.61 -30.26 3.04
C VAL A 112 7.02 -30.13 4.51
N GLU A 113 8.17 -30.65 4.89
CA GLU A 113 8.68 -30.54 6.27
C GLU A 113 8.91 -29.07 6.67
N PHE A 114 9.52 -28.26 5.81
CA PHE A 114 9.68 -26.82 6.05
C PHE A 114 8.34 -26.12 6.27
N ALA A 115 7.38 -26.37 5.39
CA ALA A 115 6.07 -25.74 5.48
C ALA A 115 5.32 -26.19 6.75
N GLN A 116 5.36 -27.47 7.10
CA GLN A 116 4.70 -28.02 8.29
C GLN A 116 5.34 -27.52 9.60
N ARG A 117 6.66 -27.41 9.62
CA ARG A 117 7.38 -27.03 10.83
C ARG A 117 7.30 -25.54 11.12
N PHE A 118 7.40 -24.71 10.08
CA PHE A 118 7.53 -23.27 10.22
C PHE A 118 6.25 -22.49 9.93
N HIS A 119 5.26 -23.10 9.29
CA HIS A 119 4.01 -22.44 8.90
C HIS A 119 4.22 -21.13 8.10
N LYS A 120 5.27 -21.10 7.26
CA LYS A 120 5.58 -20.00 6.36
C LYS A 120 5.29 -20.39 4.92
N PRO A 121 4.95 -19.42 4.05
CA PRO A 121 4.84 -19.66 2.63
C PRO A 121 6.13 -20.24 2.04
N VAL A 122 5.98 -21.12 1.06
CA VAL A 122 7.07 -21.73 0.31
C VAL A 122 6.92 -21.38 -1.16
N ALA A 123 8.01 -20.93 -1.79
CA ALA A 123 8.08 -20.68 -3.22
C ALA A 123 9.25 -21.44 -3.83
N MET A 124 9.12 -21.84 -5.08
CA MET A 124 10.20 -22.44 -5.86
C MET A 124 10.60 -21.48 -6.96
N ILE A 125 11.91 -21.34 -7.23
CA ILE A 125 12.39 -20.50 -8.33
C ILE A 125 11.79 -20.97 -9.66
N PRO A 126 11.71 -20.08 -10.67
CA PRO A 126 11.18 -20.45 -11.98
C PRO A 126 11.92 -21.65 -12.60
N HIS A 127 11.16 -22.64 -12.98
CA HIS A 127 11.61 -23.80 -13.70
C HIS A 127 10.48 -24.38 -14.55
N SER A 128 10.77 -25.21 -15.53
CA SER A 128 9.76 -25.78 -16.45
C SER A 128 9.45 -27.25 -16.21
N CYS A 129 9.67 -27.76 -15.00
CA CYS A 129 9.45 -29.16 -14.67
C CYS A 129 8.12 -29.41 -13.95
N CYS A 130 7.54 -30.59 -14.15
CA CYS A 130 6.29 -31.02 -13.49
C CYS A 130 6.45 -31.18 -11.96
N GLU A 131 7.64 -31.42 -11.45
CA GLU A 131 7.92 -31.62 -10.02
C GLU A 131 7.56 -30.41 -9.17
N GLU A 132 7.72 -29.19 -9.68
CA GLU A 132 7.32 -27.98 -8.97
C GLU A 132 5.80 -27.92 -8.79
N THR A 133 5.06 -28.30 -9.82
CA THR A 133 3.60 -28.40 -9.75
C THR A 133 3.16 -29.48 -8.77
N LEU A 134 3.82 -30.64 -8.78
CA LEU A 134 3.55 -31.74 -7.84
C LEU A 134 3.80 -31.33 -6.40
N ASN A 135 4.94 -30.70 -6.12
CA ASN A 135 5.30 -30.23 -4.78
C ASN A 135 4.35 -29.15 -4.27
N THR A 136 3.99 -28.21 -5.14
CA THR A 136 3.02 -27.17 -4.81
C THR A 136 1.63 -27.75 -4.54
N ALA A 137 1.17 -28.68 -5.35
CA ALA A 137 -0.10 -29.37 -5.15
C ALA A 137 -0.11 -30.17 -3.84
N ALA A 138 0.99 -30.86 -3.52
CA ALA A 138 1.13 -31.63 -2.28
C ALA A 138 1.09 -30.72 -1.03
N LEU A 139 1.68 -29.53 -1.10
CA LEU A 139 1.64 -28.52 -0.04
C LEU A 139 0.23 -27.93 0.12
N HIS A 140 -0.43 -27.56 -0.97
CA HIS A 140 -1.82 -27.07 -0.94
C HIS A 140 -2.80 -28.11 -0.37
N ALA A 141 -2.65 -29.38 -0.74
CA ALA A 141 -3.48 -30.46 -0.20
C ALA A 141 -3.34 -30.63 1.32
N ARG A 142 -2.25 -30.14 1.90
CA ARG A 142 -1.99 -30.11 3.36
C ARG A 142 -2.31 -28.77 4.01
N GLY A 143 -2.88 -27.82 3.26
CA GLY A 143 -3.26 -26.51 3.78
C GLY A 143 -2.10 -25.51 3.90
N HIS A 144 -0.96 -25.78 3.25
CA HIS A 144 0.18 -24.87 3.23
C HIS A 144 0.14 -23.94 2.01
N GLU A 145 0.58 -22.71 2.18
CA GLU A 145 0.74 -21.74 1.10
C GLU A 145 2.04 -22.04 0.34
N ALA A 146 1.93 -22.35 -0.95
CA ALA A 146 3.06 -22.70 -1.79
C ALA A 146 2.86 -22.22 -3.22
N TYR A 147 3.98 -21.90 -3.91
CA TYR A 147 3.96 -21.32 -5.25
C TYR A 147 5.12 -21.84 -6.10
N ALA A 148 4.80 -22.14 -7.36
CA ALA A 148 5.76 -22.48 -8.41
C ALA A 148 5.60 -21.50 -9.57
N PHE A 149 6.69 -21.16 -10.24
CA PHE A 149 6.73 -20.15 -11.30
C PHE A 149 7.38 -20.71 -12.56
N TYR A 150 6.92 -20.21 -13.70
CA TYR A 150 7.51 -20.52 -15.01
C TYR A 150 8.33 -19.34 -15.57
N SER A 151 8.25 -18.17 -14.91
CA SER A 151 9.04 -17.00 -15.30
C SER A 151 9.50 -16.21 -14.08
N TRP A 152 10.62 -15.52 -14.21
CA TRP A 152 11.10 -14.58 -13.21
C TRP A 152 10.17 -13.37 -13.03
N ALA A 153 9.46 -12.97 -14.09
CA ALA A 153 8.48 -11.90 -14.00
C ALA A 153 7.31 -12.26 -13.06
N ASP A 154 6.80 -13.49 -13.14
CA ASP A 154 5.76 -13.99 -12.24
C ASP A 154 6.26 -14.11 -10.79
N TYR A 155 7.50 -14.60 -10.62
CA TYR A 155 8.16 -14.66 -9.32
C TYR A 155 8.28 -13.27 -8.66
N GLU A 156 8.79 -12.29 -9.40
CA GLU A 156 8.90 -10.92 -8.91
C GLU A 156 7.53 -10.30 -8.60
N GLY A 157 6.53 -10.55 -9.46
CA GLY A 157 5.14 -10.12 -9.23
C GLY A 157 4.58 -10.70 -7.93
N TYR A 158 4.85 -11.97 -7.67
CA TYR A 158 4.45 -12.63 -6.44
C TYR A 158 5.13 -12.06 -5.19
N LEU A 159 6.43 -11.79 -5.25
CA LEU A 159 7.15 -11.13 -4.15
C LEU A 159 6.54 -9.76 -3.81
N ARG A 160 6.17 -8.97 -4.84
CA ARG A 160 5.46 -7.69 -4.64
C ARG A 160 4.09 -7.89 -3.99
N ALA A 161 3.34 -8.91 -4.40
CA ALA A 161 2.04 -9.23 -3.81
C ALA A 161 2.16 -9.65 -2.33
N LEU A 162 3.12 -10.49 -1.98
CA LEU A 162 3.40 -10.87 -0.59
C LEU A 162 3.85 -9.69 0.27
N ARG A 163 4.70 -8.82 -0.28
CA ARG A 163 5.10 -7.59 0.39
C ARG A 163 3.87 -6.70 0.66
N THR A 164 2.99 -6.54 -0.32
CA THR A 164 1.75 -5.78 -0.18
C THR A 164 0.85 -6.38 0.90
N ARG A 165 0.70 -7.71 0.94
CA ARG A 165 -0.02 -8.39 2.02
C ARG A 165 0.59 -8.09 3.39
N LYS A 166 1.90 -8.16 3.53
CA LYS A 166 2.59 -7.80 4.77
C LYS A 166 2.38 -6.33 5.15
N ALA A 167 2.40 -5.41 4.18
CA ALA A 167 2.11 -4.01 4.40
C ALA A 167 0.68 -3.80 4.93
N LEU A 168 -0.32 -4.50 4.36
CA LEU A 168 -1.70 -4.48 4.87
C LEU A 168 -1.78 -5.01 6.32
N GLN A 169 -1.11 -6.11 6.64
CA GLN A 169 -1.06 -6.68 8.00
C GLN A 169 -0.44 -5.71 9.02
N ASN A 170 0.44 -4.82 8.57
CA ASN A 170 1.04 -3.77 9.39
C ASN A 170 0.26 -2.44 9.35
N THR A 171 -0.83 -2.36 8.60
CA THR A 171 -1.64 -1.15 8.52
C THR A 171 -2.43 -0.94 9.80
N ARG A 172 -2.27 0.25 10.38
CA ARG A 172 -3.03 0.72 11.54
C ARG A 172 -3.67 2.06 11.19
N VAL A 173 -4.98 2.05 11.03
CA VAL A 173 -5.75 3.22 10.61
C VAL A 173 -6.16 4.04 11.81
N LEU A 174 -5.76 5.30 11.87
CA LEU A 174 -6.35 6.28 12.76
C LEU A 174 -7.69 6.72 12.19
N VAL A 175 -8.77 6.35 12.86
CA VAL A 175 -10.13 6.65 12.46
C VAL A 175 -10.64 7.78 13.37
N ALA A 176 -10.64 9.00 12.88
CA ALA A 176 -11.31 10.09 13.58
C ALA A 176 -12.80 10.00 13.27
N SER A 177 -13.63 9.63 14.23
CA SER A 177 -15.06 9.41 14.02
C SER A 177 -15.89 9.88 15.21
N ARG A 178 -17.19 10.10 14.99
CA ARG A 178 -18.09 10.49 16.05
C ARG A 178 -18.43 9.33 16.99
N PHE A 179 -18.52 8.12 16.44
CA PHE A 179 -18.86 6.90 17.16
C PHE A 179 -17.96 5.75 16.74
N SER A 180 -17.77 4.77 17.60
CA SER A 180 -16.93 3.59 17.33
C SER A 180 -17.48 2.64 16.27
N SER A 181 -18.79 2.68 15.99
CA SER A 181 -19.40 1.94 14.89
C SER A 181 -19.69 2.90 13.74
N VAL A 182 -18.79 2.96 12.79
CA VAL A 182 -18.87 3.97 11.74
C VAL A 182 -19.37 3.36 10.45
N LYS A 183 -20.39 3.99 9.89
CA LYS A 183 -20.71 3.84 8.48
C LYS A 183 -20.24 5.10 7.76
N SER A 184 -19.62 4.92 6.59
CA SER A 184 -19.35 6.04 5.71
C SER A 184 -20.62 6.83 5.44
N TYR A 185 -20.52 8.15 5.49
CA TYR A 185 -21.64 9.03 5.22
C TYR A 185 -22.09 8.97 3.75
N GLY A 186 -21.13 8.83 2.84
CA GLY A 186 -21.37 8.91 1.40
C GLY A 186 -21.41 7.57 0.66
N GLY A 187 -20.97 6.46 1.27
CA GLY A 187 -20.82 5.19 0.57
C GLY A 187 -21.62 4.04 1.18
N THR A 188 -22.65 3.59 0.46
CA THR A 188 -23.36 2.34 0.84
C THR A 188 -22.54 1.10 0.51
N ASP A 189 -21.47 1.24 -0.28
CA ASP A 189 -20.54 0.21 -0.72
C ASP A 189 -19.30 0.06 0.17
N ASN A 190 -19.25 0.76 1.31
CA ASN A 190 -18.18 0.62 2.29
C ASN A 190 -18.21 -0.76 2.97
N PHE A 191 -17.11 -1.17 3.62
CA PHE A 191 -17.02 -2.48 4.24
C PHE A 191 -18.22 -2.77 5.18
N VAL A 192 -18.78 -3.95 4.99
CA VAL A 192 -19.94 -4.40 5.79
C VAL A 192 -19.55 -4.67 7.23
N ASN A 193 -18.33 -5.23 7.43
CA ASN A 193 -17.83 -5.63 8.75
C ASN A 193 -16.32 -5.41 8.85
N LEU A 194 -15.90 -4.48 9.69
CA LEU A 194 -14.47 -4.17 9.89
C LEU A 194 -13.74 -5.27 10.67
N GLU A 195 -14.42 -6.05 11.50
CA GLU A 195 -13.79 -7.17 12.22
C GLU A 195 -13.39 -8.28 11.23
N GLU A 196 -14.23 -8.56 10.23
CA GLU A 196 -13.89 -9.50 9.15
C GLU A 196 -12.72 -8.99 8.32
N ILE A 197 -12.66 -7.70 8.03
CA ILE A 197 -11.53 -7.09 7.33
C ILE A 197 -10.25 -7.23 8.16
N THR A 198 -10.30 -6.97 9.47
CA THR A 198 -9.18 -7.19 10.38
C THR A 198 -8.70 -8.65 10.35
N ASN A 199 -9.63 -9.59 10.45
CA ASN A 199 -9.29 -11.01 10.44
C ASN A 199 -8.71 -11.48 9.10
N ARG A 200 -9.20 -10.94 8.00
CA ARG A 200 -8.82 -11.34 6.63
C ARG A 200 -7.53 -10.68 6.17
N LEU A 201 -7.39 -9.37 6.38
CA LEU A 201 -6.29 -8.56 5.85
C LEU A 201 -5.25 -8.18 6.91
N GLY A 202 -5.55 -8.40 8.19
CA GLY A 202 -4.66 -8.04 9.30
C GLY A 202 -4.67 -6.55 9.66
N VAL A 203 -5.43 -5.72 8.95
CA VAL A 203 -5.54 -4.27 9.20
C VAL A 203 -6.18 -4.00 10.56
N LYS A 204 -5.68 -3.02 11.29
CA LYS A 204 -6.21 -2.60 12.60
C LYS A 204 -6.79 -1.20 12.52
N PHE A 205 -7.91 -0.98 13.20
CA PHE A 205 -8.62 0.30 13.25
C PHE A 205 -8.56 0.87 14.67
N ARG A 206 -8.06 2.10 14.78
CA ARG A 206 -7.98 2.84 16.05
C ARG A 206 -8.93 4.02 16.00
N ASN A 207 -10.06 3.91 16.69
CA ASN A 207 -11.05 4.98 16.73
C ASN A 207 -10.69 6.03 17.78
N ILE A 208 -10.78 7.30 17.39
CA ILE A 208 -10.72 8.47 18.28
C ILE A 208 -11.94 9.35 18.02
N SER A 209 -12.32 10.18 18.98
CA SER A 209 -13.40 11.16 18.79
C SER A 209 -12.90 12.27 17.86
N VAL A 210 -13.62 12.49 16.76
CA VAL A 210 -13.30 13.57 15.83
C VAL A 210 -13.46 14.95 16.46
N HIS A 211 -14.39 15.11 17.39
CA HIS A 211 -14.55 16.38 18.11
C HIS A 211 -13.36 16.65 19.03
N GLU A 212 -12.85 15.62 19.72
CA GLU A 212 -11.63 15.73 20.51
C GLU A 212 -10.40 16.02 19.65
N LEU A 213 -10.34 15.50 18.42
CA LEU A 213 -9.29 15.86 17.48
C LEU A 213 -9.34 17.35 17.19
N LEU A 214 -10.52 17.89 16.82
CA LEU A 214 -10.66 19.30 16.50
C LEU A 214 -10.38 20.22 17.72
N ASP A 215 -10.80 19.81 18.92
CA ASP A 215 -10.51 20.58 20.14
C ASP A 215 -9.00 20.67 20.42
N GLN A 216 -8.21 19.70 19.99
CA GLN A 216 -6.74 19.70 20.13
C GLN A 216 -6.02 20.61 19.13
N LEU A 217 -6.73 21.26 18.19
CA LEU A 217 -6.18 22.38 17.37
C LEU A 217 -5.89 23.63 18.20
N HIS A 218 -6.32 23.67 19.44
CA HIS A 218 -6.07 24.76 20.38
C HIS A 218 -5.01 24.36 21.41
N GLU A 219 -4.12 25.28 21.79
CA GLU A 219 -3.08 25.04 22.81
C GLU A 219 -3.67 24.66 24.16
N VAL A 220 -4.85 25.20 24.45
CA VAL A 220 -5.64 24.89 25.66
C VAL A 220 -6.98 24.37 25.16
N ASP A 221 -7.39 23.21 25.68
CA ASP A 221 -8.72 22.66 25.38
C ASP A 221 -9.80 23.71 25.74
N PRO A 222 -10.57 24.25 24.78
CA PRO A 222 -11.55 25.29 25.00
C PRO A 222 -12.69 24.83 25.94
N TYR A 223 -12.86 23.53 26.12
CA TYR A 223 -13.83 22.91 27.00
C TYR A 223 -13.22 22.36 28.29
N SER A 224 -11.94 22.66 28.59
CA SER A 224 -11.29 22.17 29.80
C SER A 224 -12.01 22.74 31.02
N ASN A 225 -12.52 21.85 31.87
CA ASN A 225 -13.04 22.25 33.16
C ASN A 225 -11.84 22.45 34.11
N PRO A 226 -11.57 23.69 34.62
CA PRO A 226 -10.43 23.96 35.47
C PRO A 226 -10.45 23.17 36.79
N THR A 227 -11.57 22.56 37.14
CA THR A 227 -11.70 21.70 38.35
C THR A 227 -11.36 20.23 38.06
N ILE A 228 -11.18 19.84 36.82
CA ILE A 228 -10.71 18.50 36.43
C ILE A 228 -9.25 18.60 36.06
N PRO A 229 -8.31 18.15 36.89
CA PRO A 229 -6.89 18.28 36.61
C PRO A 229 -6.53 17.48 35.34
N GLY A 230 -6.07 18.18 34.31
CA GLY A 230 -5.20 17.61 33.32
C GLY A 230 -5.79 16.55 32.41
N ARG A 231 -6.76 16.89 31.56
CA ARG A 231 -6.91 16.23 30.28
C ARG A 231 -5.67 16.55 29.44
N LYS A 232 -4.66 15.71 29.53
CA LYS A 232 -3.48 15.85 28.67
C LYS A 232 -3.82 15.23 27.31
N GLY A 233 -4.48 16.00 26.46
CA GLY A 233 -4.60 15.68 25.04
C GLY A 233 -3.26 15.84 24.32
N GLN A 234 -3.25 15.58 23.02
CA GLN A 234 -2.13 15.87 22.13
C GLN A 234 -2.29 17.26 21.50
N ASN A 235 -2.79 18.23 22.27
CA ASN A 235 -2.99 19.60 21.81
C ASN A 235 -1.74 20.15 21.09
N ILE A 236 -1.95 20.96 20.06
CA ILE A 236 -0.85 21.66 19.43
C ILE A 236 -0.19 22.61 20.43
N ASN A 237 1.10 22.79 20.30
CA ASN A 237 1.89 23.70 21.11
C ASN A 237 2.63 24.71 20.21
N ALA A 238 3.44 25.57 20.80
CA ALA A 238 4.19 26.57 20.07
C ALA A 238 5.17 25.96 19.03
N GLU A 239 5.75 24.78 19.31
CA GLU A 239 6.64 24.09 18.37
C GLU A 239 5.85 23.54 17.18
N ASP A 240 4.68 22.94 17.44
CA ASP A 240 3.77 22.44 16.41
C ASP A 240 3.27 23.59 15.52
N THR A 241 2.96 24.73 16.11
CA THR A 241 2.55 25.95 15.38
C THR A 241 3.68 26.47 14.49
N ALA A 242 4.91 26.55 15.01
CA ALA A 242 6.08 26.97 14.22
C ALA A 242 6.37 25.98 13.06
N LEU A 243 6.18 24.68 13.28
CA LEU A 243 6.29 23.70 12.23
C LEU A 243 5.21 23.89 11.15
N ALA A 244 3.96 24.14 11.55
CA ALA A 244 2.87 24.41 10.62
C ALA A 244 3.12 25.67 9.77
N GLU A 245 3.62 26.75 10.38
CA GLU A 245 4.02 27.97 9.68
C GLU A 245 5.12 27.70 8.64
N LYS A 246 6.16 26.99 9.04
CA LYS A 246 7.26 26.62 8.14
C LYS A 246 6.76 25.81 6.94
N LEU A 247 5.96 24.78 7.18
CA LEU A 247 5.40 23.92 6.12
C LEU A 247 4.47 24.71 5.19
N ALA A 248 3.67 25.64 5.74
CA ALA A 248 2.81 26.52 4.96
C ALA A 248 3.63 27.45 4.05
N ASP A 249 4.71 28.05 4.57
CA ASP A 249 5.59 28.91 3.80
C ASP A 249 6.31 28.14 2.67
N GLU A 250 6.80 26.95 2.94
CA GLU A 250 7.38 26.07 1.92
C GLU A 250 6.34 25.68 0.85
N PHE A 251 5.12 25.38 1.27
CA PHE A 251 4.01 25.04 0.37
C PHE A 251 3.60 26.22 -0.52
N ILE A 252 3.52 27.43 0.03
CA ILE A 252 3.24 28.66 -0.71
C ILE A 252 4.37 28.98 -1.69
N ALA A 253 5.63 28.89 -1.26
CA ALA A 253 6.78 29.22 -2.08
C ALA A 253 6.98 28.31 -3.31
N ASN A 254 6.50 27.08 -3.25
CA ASN A 254 6.61 26.09 -4.33
C ASN A 254 5.36 25.99 -5.22
N ALA A 255 4.30 26.74 -4.93
CA ALA A 255 3.08 26.75 -5.73
C ALA A 255 3.23 27.72 -6.92
N ASP A 256 2.67 27.35 -8.07
CA ASP A 256 2.60 28.25 -9.24
C ASP A 256 1.64 29.42 -8.98
N GLU A 257 0.58 29.16 -8.21
CA GLU A 257 -0.43 30.15 -7.87
C GLU A 257 -1.00 29.89 -6.47
N VAL A 258 -1.28 30.97 -5.73
CA VAL A 258 -1.90 30.89 -4.40
C VAL A 258 -3.12 31.82 -4.37
N ARG A 259 -4.31 31.27 -4.23
CA ARG A 259 -5.60 31.94 -4.31
C ARG A 259 -6.28 32.12 -2.95
N MET A 260 -5.53 32.00 -1.85
CA MET A 260 -6.08 32.18 -0.50
C MET A 260 -5.07 32.78 0.46
N ASP A 261 -5.57 33.23 1.59
CA ASP A 261 -4.76 33.90 2.62
C ASP A 261 -3.77 32.93 3.29
N ARG A 262 -2.52 33.40 3.50
CA ARG A 262 -1.47 32.64 4.21
C ARG A 262 -1.94 32.14 5.58
N ALA A 263 -2.71 32.92 6.33
CA ALA A 263 -3.21 32.54 7.66
C ALA A 263 -4.11 31.31 7.59
N ALA A 264 -5.00 31.22 6.61
CA ALA A 264 -5.88 30.08 6.40
C ALA A 264 -5.11 28.83 5.95
N ILE A 265 -4.00 29.00 5.22
CA ILE A 265 -3.09 27.90 4.87
C ILE A 265 -2.39 27.37 6.13
N ILE A 266 -1.90 28.26 7.01
CA ILE A 266 -1.27 27.87 8.29
C ILE A 266 -2.26 27.09 9.16
N ASP A 267 -3.51 27.51 9.27
CA ASP A 267 -4.53 26.79 10.05
C ASP A 267 -4.76 25.36 9.51
N THR A 268 -4.74 25.21 8.18
CA THR A 268 -4.81 23.89 7.56
C THR A 268 -3.58 23.03 7.87
N PHE A 269 -2.38 23.63 7.89
CA PHE A 269 -1.15 22.91 8.28
C PHE A 269 -1.12 22.56 9.76
N LYS A 270 -1.74 23.35 10.66
CA LYS A 270 -1.93 22.95 12.06
C LYS A 270 -2.73 21.66 12.17
N ALA A 271 -3.81 21.52 11.37
CA ALA A 271 -4.57 20.28 11.32
C ALA A 271 -3.73 19.11 10.82
N TYR A 272 -2.91 19.31 9.78
CA TYR A 272 -1.98 18.28 9.30
C TYR A 272 -0.98 17.86 10.37
N VAL A 273 -0.30 18.81 11.02
CA VAL A 273 0.68 18.55 12.09
C VAL A 273 0.04 17.80 13.25
N LEU A 274 -1.16 18.20 13.66
CA LEU A 274 -1.92 17.50 14.70
C LEU A 274 -2.25 16.05 14.32
N VAL A 275 -2.69 15.80 13.08
CA VAL A 275 -2.98 14.45 12.61
C VAL A 275 -1.71 13.59 12.64
N GLN A 276 -0.54 14.13 12.20
CA GLN A 276 0.73 13.39 12.30
C GLN A 276 1.09 13.06 13.75
N LYS A 277 0.93 14.03 14.65
CA LYS A 277 1.17 13.86 16.09
C LYS A 277 0.26 12.79 16.72
N LEU A 278 -1.02 12.78 16.35
CA LEU A 278 -1.96 11.75 16.80
C LEU A 278 -1.66 10.37 16.20
N MET A 279 -1.29 10.31 14.93
CA MET A 279 -0.87 9.05 14.30
C MET A 279 0.36 8.48 15.01
N ASP A 280 1.32 9.32 15.36
CA ASP A 280 2.51 8.89 16.12
C ASP A 280 2.13 8.40 17.53
N HIS A 281 1.32 9.18 18.25
CA HIS A 281 0.87 8.85 19.60
C HIS A 281 0.10 7.52 19.67
N TYR A 282 -0.77 7.25 18.67
CA TYR A 282 -1.58 6.04 18.60
C TYR A 282 -0.94 4.92 17.77
N GLU A 283 0.31 5.09 17.35
CA GLU A 283 1.05 4.14 16.51
C GLU A 283 0.27 3.75 15.23
N CYS A 284 -0.24 4.74 14.51
CA CYS A 284 -0.97 4.56 13.25
C CYS A 284 -0.12 5.00 12.05
N ASN A 285 -0.39 4.40 10.87
CA ASN A 285 0.27 4.71 9.61
C ASN A 285 -0.72 4.87 8.43
N ALA A 286 -1.99 5.09 8.75
CA ALA A 286 -3.06 5.44 7.82
C ALA A 286 -4.10 6.32 8.53
N PHE A 287 -4.85 7.15 7.78
CA PHE A 287 -5.77 8.10 8.38
C PHE A 287 -7.08 8.23 7.60
N THR A 288 -8.19 8.40 8.32
CA THR A 288 -9.48 8.79 7.73
C THR A 288 -10.33 9.62 8.70
N ALA A 289 -11.17 10.52 8.16
CA ALA A 289 -12.06 11.38 8.90
C ALA A 289 -13.40 11.59 8.17
N PRO A 290 -14.51 11.87 8.88
CA PRO A 290 -15.85 12.02 8.32
C PRO A 290 -16.10 13.47 7.87
N CYS A 291 -15.45 13.95 6.82
CA CYS A 291 -15.62 15.33 6.36
C CYS A 291 -17.07 15.77 6.18
N PRO A 292 -17.99 14.99 5.55
CA PRO A 292 -19.39 15.41 5.40
C PRO A 292 -20.13 15.59 6.73
N ASP A 293 -19.87 14.75 7.73
CA ASP A 293 -20.47 14.91 9.07
C ASP A 293 -19.99 16.19 9.75
N LEU A 294 -18.70 16.49 9.61
CA LEU A 294 -18.11 17.71 10.16
C LEU A 294 -18.57 18.99 9.44
N CYS A 295 -18.82 18.92 8.14
CA CYS A 295 -19.44 20.01 7.39
C CYS A 295 -20.85 20.26 7.89
N SER A 296 -21.67 19.21 8.02
CA SER A 296 -23.07 19.30 8.49
C SER A 296 -23.18 19.87 9.88
N THR A 297 -22.24 19.58 10.76
CA THR A 297 -22.20 20.09 12.15
C THR A 297 -21.51 21.44 12.28
N ARG A 298 -21.08 22.06 11.19
CA ARG A 298 -20.32 23.33 11.11
C ARG A 298 -18.97 23.33 11.81
N ARG A 299 -18.48 22.22 12.34
CA ARG A 299 -17.21 22.16 13.06
C ARG A 299 -16.04 22.56 12.16
N LEU A 300 -16.03 22.19 10.88
CA LEU A 300 -14.96 22.60 9.97
C LEU A 300 -14.94 24.12 9.74
N SER A 301 -16.11 24.75 9.62
CA SER A 301 -16.18 26.19 9.44
C SER A 301 -15.86 26.98 10.71
N GLU A 302 -16.18 26.44 11.88
CA GLU A 302 -15.80 27.01 13.17
C GLU A 302 -14.29 27.01 13.37
N GLU A 303 -13.64 25.87 13.09
CA GLU A 303 -12.20 25.71 13.18
C GLU A 303 -11.45 26.26 11.94
N ARG A 304 -12.15 26.59 10.85
CA ARG A 304 -11.61 27.07 9.56
C ARG A 304 -10.61 26.10 8.93
N VAL A 305 -10.83 24.80 9.08
CA VAL A 305 -9.96 23.75 8.54
C VAL A 305 -10.76 22.70 7.75
N THR A 306 -10.07 21.99 6.87
CA THR A 306 -10.52 20.73 6.27
C THR A 306 -9.34 19.74 6.31
N PHE A 307 -9.63 18.44 6.04
CA PHE A 307 -8.58 17.42 5.98
C PHE A 307 -8.11 17.12 4.54
N CYS A 308 -8.59 17.85 3.53
CA CYS A 308 -8.23 17.61 2.13
C CYS A 308 -6.71 17.67 1.91
N LEU A 309 -6.05 18.72 2.37
CA LEU A 309 -4.58 18.85 2.29
C LEU A 309 -3.88 17.73 3.08
N THR A 310 -4.40 17.38 4.26
CA THR A 310 -3.86 16.26 5.06
C THR A 310 -3.87 14.96 4.29
N HIS A 311 -4.97 14.66 3.58
CA HIS A 311 -5.04 13.46 2.73
C HIS A 311 -4.04 13.53 1.57
N SER A 312 -3.96 14.65 0.85
CA SER A 312 -2.98 14.83 -0.23
C SER A 312 -1.54 14.61 0.25
N LEU A 313 -1.14 15.31 1.33
CA LEU A 313 0.22 15.19 1.87
C LEU A 313 0.53 13.79 2.41
N ASN A 314 -0.44 13.12 3.01
CA ASN A 314 -0.27 11.76 3.49
C ASN A 314 0.00 10.78 2.33
N ILE A 315 -0.82 10.78 1.28
CA ILE A 315 -0.63 9.88 0.13
C ILE A 315 0.65 10.18 -0.64
N GLU A 316 1.08 11.45 -0.72
CA GLU A 316 2.39 11.84 -1.27
C GLU A 316 3.58 11.31 -0.46
N ASN A 317 3.35 11.03 0.81
CA ASN A 317 4.33 10.45 1.73
C ASN A 317 4.18 8.93 1.91
N GLY A 318 3.35 8.25 1.10
CA GLY A 318 3.11 6.80 1.18
C GLY A 318 2.37 6.40 2.48
N ILE A 319 1.47 7.26 2.93
CA ILE A 319 0.59 7.03 4.07
C ILE A 319 -0.84 6.97 3.50
N PRO A 320 -1.49 5.81 3.43
CA PRO A 320 -2.86 5.71 2.95
C PRO A 320 -3.80 6.62 3.72
N SER A 321 -4.55 7.46 3.02
CA SER A 321 -5.36 8.49 3.65
C SER A 321 -6.59 8.81 2.80
N ALA A 322 -7.77 8.47 3.31
CA ALA A 322 -9.03 8.62 2.58
C ALA A 322 -10.01 9.52 3.31
N CYS A 323 -10.74 10.33 2.55
CA CYS A 323 -11.85 11.13 3.05
C CYS A 323 -13.06 10.28 3.37
N ASP A 324 -14.08 10.85 4.02
CA ASP A 324 -15.43 10.31 4.21
C ASP A 324 -15.52 8.98 4.96
N LEU A 325 -14.50 8.58 5.71
CA LEU A 325 -14.41 7.24 6.30
C LEU A 325 -14.52 6.13 5.24
N ASP A 326 -14.08 6.40 4.01
CA ASP A 326 -14.08 5.40 2.95
C ASP A 326 -12.92 4.41 3.14
N PHE A 327 -13.18 3.38 3.93
CA PHE A 327 -12.19 2.34 4.23
C PHE A 327 -11.82 1.51 3.00
N ASN A 328 -12.74 1.35 2.04
CA ASN A 328 -12.46 0.62 0.80
C ASN A 328 -11.45 1.37 -0.04
N SER A 329 -11.62 2.69 -0.22
CA SER A 329 -10.63 3.54 -0.91
C SER A 329 -9.31 3.57 -0.15
N LEU A 330 -9.32 3.70 1.18
CA LEU A 330 -8.10 3.70 1.99
C LEU A 330 -7.27 2.42 1.82
N LEU A 331 -7.90 1.25 1.88
CA LEU A 331 -7.19 -0.02 1.69
C LEU A 331 -6.83 -0.27 0.23
N THR A 332 -7.62 0.23 -0.73
CA THR A 332 -7.24 0.23 -2.14
C THR A 332 -5.97 1.06 -2.37
N GLN A 333 -5.86 2.25 -1.75
CA GLN A 333 -4.62 3.05 -1.78
C GLN A 333 -3.45 2.25 -1.24
N ALA A 334 -3.57 1.64 -0.06
CA ALA A 334 -2.51 0.82 0.54
C ALA A 334 -2.04 -0.32 -0.39
N VAL A 335 -2.95 -0.95 -1.13
CA VAL A 335 -2.61 -1.98 -2.12
C VAL A 335 -1.88 -1.36 -3.31
N LEU A 336 -2.44 -0.31 -3.91
CA LEU A 336 -1.88 0.29 -5.13
C LEU A 336 -0.51 0.92 -4.89
N GLU A 337 -0.33 1.66 -3.79
CA GLU A 337 0.96 2.27 -3.43
C GLU A 337 2.07 1.21 -3.28
N ASN A 338 1.75 0.08 -2.65
CA ASN A 338 2.71 -1.00 -2.44
C ASN A 338 3.02 -1.81 -3.69
N LEU A 339 2.04 -1.96 -4.61
CA LEU A 339 2.26 -2.66 -5.87
C LEU A 339 2.99 -1.80 -6.90
N SER A 340 2.61 -0.50 -6.99
CA SER A 340 3.14 0.40 -8.03
C SER A 340 4.43 1.12 -7.61
N GLY A 341 4.65 1.33 -6.31
CA GLY A 341 5.69 2.23 -5.81
C GLY A 341 5.39 3.71 -6.12
N LYS A 342 4.13 4.06 -6.33
CA LYS A 342 3.67 5.39 -6.70
C LYS A 342 2.61 5.89 -5.72
N SER A 343 2.52 7.20 -5.59
CA SER A 343 1.39 7.85 -4.93
C SER A 343 0.11 7.66 -5.75
N VAL A 344 -1.02 7.58 -5.10
CA VAL A 344 -2.32 7.31 -5.71
C VAL A 344 -3.28 8.48 -5.53
N TYR A 345 -4.26 8.59 -6.42
CA TYR A 345 -5.33 9.58 -6.34
C TYR A 345 -6.64 8.90 -5.95
N MET A 346 -7.30 9.39 -4.93
CA MET A 346 -8.67 9.02 -4.59
C MET A 346 -9.63 9.95 -5.31
N GLY A 347 -10.61 9.41 -6.03
CA GLY A 347 -11.61 10.23 -6.71
C GLY A 347 -12.95 9.54 -6.84
N ASN A 348 -14.00 10.34 -6.88
CA ASN A 348 -15.35 9.90 -7.23
C ASN A 348 -15.45 9.76 -8.74
N ALA A 349 -15.83 8.59 -9.23
CA ALA A 349 -15.95 8.33 -10.66
C ALA A 349 -17.36 8.63 -11.16
N ASN A 350 -17.48 9.47 -12.20
CA ASN A 350 -18.70 9.74 -12.91
C ASN A 350 -18.58 9.40 -14.39
N VAL A 351 -19.67 8.96 -14.98
CA VAL A 351 -19.75 8.78 -16.44
C VAL A 351 -19.95 10.14 -17.09
N CYS A 352 -19.02 10.57 -17.92
CA CYS A 352 -19.16 11.80 -18.72
C CYS A 352 -19.80 11.50 -20.06
N SER A 353 -19.37 10.45 -20.76
CA SER A 353 -20.01 10.01 -22.00
C SER A 353 -19.96 8.50 -22.13
N LEU A 354 -20.90 7.95 -22.86
CA LEU A 354 -21.00 6.55 -23.25
C LEU A 354 -20.64 6.39 -24.75
N GLU A 355 -20.84 5.18 -25.26
CA GLU A 355 -20.56 4.85 -26.69
C GLU A 355 -21.27 5.75 -27.72
N ASP A 356 -22.40 6.35 -27.35
CA ASP A 356 -23.12 7.30 -28.18
C ASP A 356 -22.55 8.73 -28.15
N GLY A 357 -21.52 8.99 -27.36
CA GLY A 357 -20.89 10.30 -27.22
C GLY A 357 -21.74 11.37 -26.54
N LYS A 358 -22.91 11.00 -25.98
CA LYS A 358 -23.77 11.93 -25.26
C LYS A 358 -23.30 12.05 -23.84
N LEU A 359 -23.12 13.29 -23.40
CA LEU A 359 -22.80 13.60 -22.02
C LEU A 359 -24.07 13.54 -21.18
N PRO A 360 -24.14 12.70 -20.12
CA PRO A 360 -25.15 12.85 -19.08
C PRO A 360 -24.92 14.18 -18.36
N THR A 361 -25.81 14.55 -17.46
CA THR A 361 -25.62 15.73 -16.64
C THR A 361 -24.28 15.67 -15.92
N ILE A 362 -23.41 16.65 -16.18
CA ILE A 362 -22.09 16.74 -15.59
C ILE A 362 -22.20 17.33 -14.20
N PHE A 363 -21.48 16.74 -13.25
CA PHE A 363 -21.33 17.28 -11.91
C PHE A 363 -19.95 17.90 -11.74
N GLY A 364 -19.89 19.02 -11.03
CA GLY A 364 -18.66 19.70 -10.72
C GLY A 364 -18.18 20.65 -11.80
N ASP A 365 -16.91 21.03 -11.72
CA ASP A 365 -16.30 22.07 -12.57
C ASP A 365 -15.84 21.55 -13.93
N PHE A 366 -16.22 20.34 -14.31
CA PHE A 366 -15.87 19.75 -15.60
C PHE A 366 -17.01 19.93 -16.58
N ASP A 367 -16.77 20.61 -17.66
CA ASP A 367 -17.75 20.90 -18.72
C ASP A 367 -17.26 20.48 -20.12
N ASP A 368 -18.10 20.70 -21.14
CA ASP A 368 -17.79 20.31 -22.52
C ASP A 368 -16.51 20.98 -23.04
N ALA A 369 -16.16 22.18 -22.56
CA ALA A 369 -14.97 22.88 -22.99
C ALA A 369 -13.68 22.16 -22.62
N HIS A 370 -13.69 21.40 -21.54
CA HIS A 370 -12.52 20.61 -21.12
C HIS A 370 -12.22 19.41 -22.03
N ILE A 371 -13.18 18.97 -22.85
CA ILE A 371 -13.06 17.83 -23.74
C ILE A 371 -13.19 18.21 -25.23
N ASP A 372 -13.30 19.51 -25.56
CA ASP A 372 -13.48 19.97 -26.94
C ASP A 372 -12.26 19.66 -27.82
N HIS A 373 -11.09 19.49 -27.25
CA HIS A 373 -9.86 19.09 -27.94
C HIS A 373 -9.81 17.61 -28.34
N LEU A 374 -10.72 16.77 -27.83
CA LEU A 374 -10.73 15.33 -28.10
C LEU A 374 -11.49 15.04 -29.42
N ASP A 375 -10.86 14.27 -30.28
CA ASP A 375 -11.50 13.74 -31.51
C ASP A 375 -12.53 12.65 -31.19
N ASP A 376 -12.25 11.80 -30.21
CA ASP A 376 -13.15 10.77 -29.69
C ASP A 376 -13.62 11.12 -28.27
N LYS A 377 -14.92 11.32 -28.13
CA LYS A 377 -15.59 11.65 -26.86
C LYS A 377 -16.42 10.48 -26.32
N THR A 378 -16.12 9.25 -26.74
CA THR A 378 -16.82 8.05 -26.23
C THR A 378 -16.14 7.49 -25.00
N ASN A 379 -16.92 6.84 -24.13
CA ASN A 379 -16.43 6.16 -22.92
C ASN A 379 -15.56 7.03 -22.01
N LEU A 380 -15.95 8.29 -21.82
CA LEU A 380 -15.27 9.22 -20.93
C LEU A 380 -15.82 9.13 -19.49
N TYR A 381 -14.90 9.15 -18.56
CA TYR A 381 -15.18 9.14 -17.10
C TYR A 381 -14.41 10.29 -16.46
N SER A 382 -15.08 11.07 -15.62
CA SER A 382 -14.40 12.05 -14.78
C SER A 382 -14.12 11.45 -13.40
N MET A 383 -12.96 11.78 -12.86
CA MET A 383 -12.59 11.48 -11.47
C MET A 383 -12.38 12.80 -10.75
N PHE A 384 -13.14 13.08 -9.70
CA PHE A 384 -12.99 14.31 -8.95
C PHE A 384 -12.92 14.06 -7.44
N HIS A 385 -12.01 14.74 -6.78
CA HIS A 385 -11.91 14.88 -5.33
C HIS A 385 -10.87 15.93 -4.96
N ALA A 386 -11.04 16.58 -3.81
CA ALA A 386 -10.13 17.63 -3.35
C ALA A 386 -8.83 17.09 -2.68
N THR A 387 -8.40 15.90 -3.03
CA THR A 387 -7.24 15.21 -2.47
C THR A 387 -6.25 14.73 -3.53
N PRO A 388 -5.86 15.54 -4.54
CA PRO A 388 -4.92 15.10 -5.55
C PRO A 388 -3.53 14.89 -4.97
N THR A 389 -2.72 14.13 -5.70
CA THR A 389 -1.29 13.95 -5.42
C THR A 389 -0.43 14.65 -6.47
N ARG A 390 0.66 15.29 -6.04
CA ARG A 390 1.68 15.88 -6.93
C ARG A 390 2.80 14.91 -7.27
N LYS A 391 2.69 13.64 -6.82
CA LYS A 391 3.65 12.55 -7.01
C LYS A 391 3.07 11.36 -7.77
N PHE A 392 2.23 11.63 -8.75
CA PHE A 392 1.55 10.60 -9.51
C PHE A 392 2.53 9.71 -10.32
N ASP A 393 3.71 10.24 -10.67
CA ASP A 393 4.77 9.47 -11.36
C ASP A 393 5.56 8.53 -10.44
N GLY A 394 5.57 8.77 -9.12
CA GLY A 394 6.27 7.95 -8.14
C GLY A 394 6.77 8.75 -6.93
N PHE A 395 7.03 8.05 -5.82
CA PHE A 395 7.45 8.67 -4.56
C PHE A 395 8.81 9.38 -4.67
N GLU A 396 9.71 8.85 -5.48
CA GLU A 396 11.07 9.38 -5.67
C GLU A 396 11.13 10.51 -6.71
N GLN A 397 10.01 10.80 -7.40
CA GLN A 397 9.97 11.85 -8.40
C GLN A 397 9.79 13.23 -7.76
N PRO A 398 10.27 14.30 -8.40
CA PRO A 398 10.01 15.67 -7.96
C PRO A 398 8.52 15.95 -7.89
N LEU A 399 8.13 16.88 -7.01
CA LEU A 399 6.76 17.37 -6.97
C LEU A 399 6.42 18.07 -8.29
N LYS A 400 5.26 17.72 -8.87
CA LYS A 400 4.73 18.42 -10.03
C LYS A 400 4.12 19.77 -9.63
N LYS A 401 3.90 20.62 -10.62
CA LYS A 401 3.31 21.94 -10.45
C LYS A 401 1.90 21.88 -9.89
N TYR A 402 1.53 22.86 -9.10
CA TYR A 402 0.23 22.94 -8.45
C TYR A 402 -0.13 24.37 -8.08
N SER A 403 -1.41 24.59 -7.85
CA SER A 403 -1.94 25.79 -7.26
C SER A 403 -2.54 25.48 -5.88
N VAL A 404 -2.70 26.51 -5.06
CA VAL A 404 -3.31 26.43 -3.72
C VAL A 404 -4.60 27.23 -3.73
N ASP A 405 -5.70 26.59 -3.36
CA ASP A 405 -6.99 27.25 -3.23
C ASP A 405 -7.76 26.69 -2.03
N SER A 406 -8.81 27.38 -1.63
CA SER A 406 -9.68 26.93 -0.56
C SER A 406 -10.50 25.71 -0.96
N PHE A 407 -10.96 24.96 0.04
CA PHE A 407 -11.99 23.95 -0.17
C PHE A 407 -13.26 24.58 -0.70
N ALA A 408 -13.67 24.20 -1.91
CA ALA A 408 -14.81 24.79 -2.62
C ALA A 408 -14.80 26.33 -2.54
N TYR A 409 -15.89 26.93 -2.14
CA TYR A 409 -16.02 28.40 -2.00
C TYR A 409 -15.89 28.89 -0.55
N SER A 410 -15.31 28.07 0.34
CA SER A 410 -15.32 28.32 1.79
C SER A 410 -14.41 29.47 2.23
N GLY A 411 -13.34 29.77 1.48
CA GLY A 411 -12.27 30.70 1.87
C GLY A 411 -11.39 30.17 3.01
N PHE A 412 -11.53 28.91 3.40
CA PHE A 412 -10.68 28.21 4.37
C PHE A 412 -10.40 26.76 3.90
N GLY A 413 -9.56 26.04 4.63
CA GLY A 413 -9.25 24.65 4.30
C GLY A 413 -8.45 24.56 3.00
N ALA A 414 -7.17 24.86 3.05
CA ALA A 414 -6.29 24.81 1.89
C ALA A 414 -6.32 23.43 1.22
N THR A 415 -6.32 23.41 -0.10
CA THR A 415 -6.24 22.21 -0.93
C THR A 415 -5.18 22.38 -2.00
N VAL A 416 -4.62 21.28 -2.46
CA VAL A 416 -3.86 21.23 -3.70
C VAL A 416 -4.84 21.30 -4.86
N ARG A 417 -4.56 22.15 -5.85
CA ARG A 417 -5.17 22.12 -7.17
C ARG A 417 -4.13 21.59 -8.13
N TYR A 418 -4.47 20.52 -8.80
CA TYR A 418 -3.55 19.80 -9.67
C TYR A 418 -4.12 19.71 -11.08
N ASP A 419 -3.32 20.11 -12.04
CA ASP A 419 -3.69 19.98 -13.45
C ASP A 419 -3.18 18.64 -13.98
N PHE A 420 -4.09 17.69 -14.17
CA PHE A 420 -3.79 16.38 -14.70
C PHE A 420 -3.36 16.36 -16.19
N MET A 421 -3.43 17.51 -16.90
CA MET A 421 -2.80 17.62 -18.23
C MET A 421 -1.28 17.49 -18.15
N GLN A 422 -0.67 17.66 -16.97
CA GLN A 422 0.74 17.31 -16.75
C GLN A 422 1.03 15.80 -16.90
N ASP A 423 -0.02 14.99 -16.88
CA ASP A 423 0.01 13.51 -17.01
C ASP A 423 -0.79 13.04 -18.24
N GLU A 424 -1.07 13.92 -19.22
CA GLU A 424 -1.80 13.56 -20.43
C GLU A 424 -1.15 12.36 -21.14
N GLY A 425 -1.98 11.41 -21.58
CA GLY A 425 -1.53 10.18 -22.24
C GLY A 425 -1.01 9.10 -21.26
N GLN A 426 -0.93 9.36 -19.97
CA GLN A 426 -0.52 8.35 -18.99
C GLN A 426 -1.60 7.29 -18.84
N GLU A 427 -1.21 6.02 -18.97
CA GLU A 427 -2.06 4.89 -18.60
C GLU A 427 -2.24 4.83 -17.10
N ILE A 428 -3.47 4.65 -16.65
CA ILE A 428 -3.85 4.52 -15.25
C ILE A 428 -4.60 3.23 -15.00
N THR A 429 -4.55 2.77 -13.75
CA THR A 429 -5.40 1.69 -13.24
C THR A 429 -6.31 2.24 -12.15
N VAL A 430 -7.61 2.16 -12.37
CA VAL A 430 -8.62 2.53 -11.39
C VAL A 430 -9.08 1.28 -10.67
N CYS A 431 -9.03 1.29 -9.33
CA CYS A 431 -9.37 0.12 -8.54
C CYS A 431 -10.27 0.48 -7.35
N ARG A 432 -11.10 -0.49 -6.93
CA ARG A 432 -11.84 -0.43 -5.68
C ARG A 432 -12.03 -1.83 -5.10
N ILE A 433 -11.70 -2.01 -3.83
CA ILE A 433 -12.02 -3.23 -3.08
C ILE A 433 -13.52 -3.27 -2.82
N ASP A 434 -14.14 -4.44 -3.00
CA ASP A 434 -15.57 -4.63 -2.78
C ASP A 434 -15.95 -4.55 -1.28
N PRO A 435 -17.25 -4.36 -0.93
CA PRO A 435 -17.69 -4.27 0.46
C PRO A 435 -17.39 -5.47 1.34
N THR A 436 -17.11 -6.63 0.75
CA THR A 436 -16.75 -7.86 1.49
C THR A 436 -15.24 -7.99 1.74
N GLY A 437 -14.42 -7.14 1.12
CA GLY A 437 -12.96 -7.23 1.19
C GLY A 437 -12.38 -8.49 0.53
N THR A 438 -13.11 -9.10 -0.40
CA THR A 438 -12.72 -10.36 -1.06
C THR A 438 -12.35 -10.22 -2.52
N LYS A 439 -12.78 -9.14 -3.14
CA LYS A 439 -12.59 -8.86 -4.57
C LYS A 439 -12.13 -7.43 -4.77
N MET A 440 -11.46 -7.20 -5.87
CA MET A 440 -11.12 -5.86 -6.33
C MET A 440 -11.66 -5.69 -7.75
N LEU A 441 -12.42 -4.62 -7.96
CA LEU A 441 -12.74 -4.13 -9.30
C LEU A 441 -11.52 -3.37 -9.81
N ALA A 442 -11.15 -3.59 -11.05
CA ALA A 442 -10.06 -2.88 -11.70
C ALA A 442 -10.43 -2.56 -13.16
N ALA A 443 -10.12 -1.35 -13.59
CA ALA A 443 -10.26 -0.90 -14.95
C ALA A 443 -8.98 -0.16 -15.37
N LYS A 444 -8.65 -0.20 -16.65
CA LYS A 444 -7.59 0.59 -17.26
C LYS A 444 -8.19 1.77 -18.00
N GLY A 445 -7.50 2.89 -17.98
CA GLY A 445 -7.84 4.08 -18.72
C GLY A 445 -6.59 4.90 -19.04
N THR A 446 -6.80 6.01 -19.71
CA THR A 446 -5.75 6.98 -20.05
C THR A 446 -6.24 8.36 -19.66
N ILE A 447 -5.36 9.19 -19.11
CA ILE A 447 -5.67 10.58 -18.79
C ILE A 447 -5.72 11.37 -20.10
N VAL A 448 -6.86 12.01 -20.37
CA VAL A 448 -7.10 12.72 -21.64
C VAL A 448 -7.58 14.16 -21.45
N ALA A 449 -8.02 14.53 -20.24
CA ALA A 449 -8.50 15.86 -19.94
C ALA A 449 -8.36 16.19 -18.46
N SER A 450 -8.40 17.48 -18.11
CA SER A 450 -8.36 17.98 -16.74
C SER A 450 -9.14 19.30 -16.64
N ALA A 451 -9.76 19.55 -15.49
CA ALA A 451 -10.32 20.87 -15.15
C ALA A 451 -9.25 21.88 -14.75
N GLY A 452 -7.97 21.52 -14.79
CA GLY A 452 -6.86 22.37 -14.43
C GLY A 452 -6.90 22.82 -12.96
N TYR A 453 -6.42 24.05 -12.70
CA TYR A 453 -6.42 24.63 -11.35
C TYR A 453 -7.78 25.19 -10.92
N ASP A 454 -8.75 25.28 -11.84
CA ASP A 454 -10.07 25.86 -11.57
C ASP A 454 -11.08 24.84 -11.01
N GLY A 455 -10.77 23.54 -11.11
CA GLY A 455 -11.57 22.51 -10.51
C GLY A 455 -11.69 22.66 -8.99
N LYS A 456 -12.89 22.90 -8.47
CA LYS A 456 -13.11 23.29 -7.06
C LYS A 456 -13.75 22.22 -6.22
N SER A 457 -14.34 21.22 -6.84
CA SER A 457 -15.35 20.49 -6.15
C SER A 457 -14.86 19.24 -5.42
N CYS A 458 -15.47 19.01 -4.27
CA CYS A 458 -15.53 17.69 -3.68
C CYS A 458 -16.98 17.21 -3.55
N GLY A 459 -17.97 17.93 -4.04
CA GLY A 459 -19.38 17.59 -3.95
C GLY A 459 -20.23 18.13 -5.09
N PRO A 460 -21.41 17.55 -5.34
CA PRO A 460 -22.28 17.90 -6.46
C PRO A 460 -23.13 19.16 -6.23
N LEU A 461 -22.92 19.90 -5.19
CA LEU A 461 -23.74 21.04 -4.77
C LEU A 461 -23.00 22.38 -4.76
N ASP A 462 -21.84 22.44 -5.38
CA ASP A 462 -21.07 23.67 -5.53
C ASP A 462 -21.34 24.37 -6.84
#